data_a45296609c957e96950306b7acc6e0a1
#
_entry.id   a45296609c957e96950306b7acc6e0a1
#
_cell.length_a   1.000
_cell.length_b   1.000
_cell.length_c   1.000
_cell.angle_alpha   90.00
_cell.angle_beta   90.00
_cell.angle_gamma   90.00
#
_symmetry.space_group_name_H-M   'P 1'
#
loop_
_entity.id
_entity.type
_entity.pdbx_description
1 polymer ?
#
loop_
_entity_poly.entity_id
_entity_poly.type
_entity_poly.pdbx_seq_one_letter_code
_entity_poly.pdbx_strand_id
1 'polypeptide(L)'
;VVVTSKNIVDFYKNEMVIMNSIVNVFIEHNKNMKSLIGKEYSYGSFKNYKTTLKHLRSYIKETYSKKDVLLSKVDYHFISHFSLYILKETECNNNGMMKHMQRLKKIINFSLKNNYITNDPFTGFKISFKRTNRVYLTKEELLTISQVTLNESLSKVRDVFLFSCYTGLSYVDLYNLKKENIKSGNDGLEWIYIKRNKTNIPSNLPLLPPAFSLLKKYREIEKKNRENKENAREKIERNRENRVFPMISNQKTNKALKEISLLCNFNKKLTFHSARHTFATTVTLTNGVPIETVSKMLGHNNIRT
;
A
#
# COMPACT_ATOMS: atom_id res chain seq x y z
N VAL A 1 15.42 -34.33 -38.58
CA VAL A 1 16.36 -33.26 -38.21
C VAL A 1 17.53 -33.94 -37.50
N VAL A 2 18.74 -33.96 -38.12
CA VAL A 2 19.93 -34.56 -37.50
C VAL A 2 20.42 -33.56 -36.44
N VAL A 3 20.31 -33.94 -35.17
CA VAL A 3 20.88 -33.17 -34.06
C VAL A 3 22.37 -33.38 -33.98
N THR A 4 23.16 -32.41 -34.37
CA THR A 4 24.61 -32.46 -34.30
C THR A 4 25.11 -31.94 -32.93
N SER A 5 26.33 -32.36 -32.52
CA SER A 5 26.95 -31.83 -31.29
C SER A 5 27.08 -30.30 -31.30
N LYS A 6 27.25 -29.70 -32.48
CA LYS A 6 27.29 -28.24 -32.68
C LYS A 6 25.92 -27.62 -32.35
N ASN A 7 24.82 -28.24 -32.79
CA ASN A 7 23.46 -27.76 -32.48
C ASN A 7 23.15 -27.82 -30.98
N ILE A 8 23.66 -28.83 -30.29
CA ILE A 8 23.52 -28.97 -28.83
C ILE A 8 24.30 -27.87 -28.12
N VAL A 9 25.59 -27.66 -28.52
CA VAL A 9 26.44 -26.63 -27.95
C VAL A 9 25.88 -25.22 -28.20
N ASP A 10 25.38 -24.95 -29.41
CA ASP A 10 24.77 -23.67 -29.77
C ASP A 10 23.42 -23.45 -29.03
N PHE A 11 22.66 -24.52 -28.81
CA PHE A 11 21.46 -24.48 -27.98
C PHE A 11 21.78 -24.13 -26.53
N TYR A 12 22.74 -24.82 -25.90
CA TYR A 12 23.17 -24.51 -24.53
C TYR A 12 23.83 -23.14 -24.41
N LYS A 13 24.63 -22.70 -25.38
CA LYS A 13 25.21 -21.35 -25.42
C LYS A 13 24.11 -20.30 -25.55
N ASN A 14 23.12 -20.50 -26.40
CA ASN A 14 22.00 -19.58 -26.56
C ASN A 14 21.09 -19.55 -25.30
N GLU A 15 20.81 -20.70 -24.67
CA GLU A 15 20.09 -20.72 -23.39
C GLU A 15 20.89 -20.02 -22.28
N MET A 16 22.18 -20.23 -22.15
CA MET A 16 23.04 -19.53 -21.19
C MET A 16 23.08 -18.01 -21.45
N VAL A 17 23.12 -17.59 -22.72
CA VAL A 17 23.09 -16.18 -23.09
C VAL A 17 21.70 -15.56 -22.79
N ILE A 18 20.63 -16.30 -23.04
CA ILE A 18 19.26 -15.86 -22.74
C ILE A 18 19.03 -15.77 -21.22
N MET A 19 19.55 -16.72 -20.44
CA MET A 19 19.43 -16.70 -18.98
C MET A 19 20.24 -15.59 -18.31
N ASN A 20 21.32 -15.10 -18.96
CA ASN A 20 22.21 -14.08 -18.39
C ASN A 20 21.87 -12.64 -18.80
N SER A 21 20.63 -12.36 -19.20
CA SER A 21 20.19 -11.00 -19.51
C SER A 21 19.29 -10.43 -18.40
N ILE A 22 19.37 -9.13 -18.16
CA ILE A 22 18.72 -8.46 -17.02
C ILE A 22 17.19 -8.56 -17.04
N VAL A 23 16.58 -8.44 -18.23
CA VAL A 23 15.11 -8.53 -18.38
C VAL A 23 14.65 -9.96 -18.15
N ASN A 24 15.36 -10.97 -18.66
CA ASN A 24 14.97 -12.37 -18.48
C ASN A 24 15.09 -12.82 -17.03
N VAL A 25 16.18 -12.47 -16.33
CA VAL A 25 16.31 -12.74 -14.89
C VAL A 25 15.22 -12.03 -14.09
N PHE A 26 14.84 -10.81 -14.48
CA PHE A 26 13.75 -10.10 -13.83
C PHE A 26 12.40 -10.80 -14.09
N ILE A 27 12.16 -11.32 -15.29
CA ILE A 27 10.95 -12.09 -15.63
C ILE A 27 10.88 -13.37 -14.79
N GLU A 28 11.99 -14.12 -14.70
CA GLU A 28 12.09 -15.34 -13.90
C GLU A 28 11.79 -15.05 -12.42
N HIS A 29 12.44 -14.04 -11.84
CA HIS A 29 12.14 -13.59 -10.49
C HIS A 29 10.64 -13.27 -10.31
N ASN A 30 10.06 -12.55 -11.26
CA ASN A 30 8.63 -12.20 -11.20
C ASN A 30 7.71 -13.42 -11.35
N LYS A 31 8.10 -14.43 -12.12
CA LYS A 31 7.38 -15.71 -12.24
C LYS A 31 7.39 -16.44 -10.89
N ASN A 32 8.56 -16.54 -10.26
CA ASN A 32 8.72 -17.17 -8.95
C ASN A 32 7.92 -16.39 -7.88
N MET A 33 8.03 -15.04 -7.88
CA MET A 33 7.24 -14.20 -6.97
C MET A 33 5.73 -14.38 -7.18
N LYS A 34 5.25 -14.55 -8.42
CA LYS A 34 3.84 -14.76 -8.72
C LYS A 34 3.29 -16.05 -8.12
N SER A 35 4.07 -17.14 -8.14
CA SER A 35 3.67 -18.45 -7.57
C SER A 35 3.55 -18.41 -6.04
N LEU A 36 4.17 -17.43 -5.38
CA LEU A 36 4.18 -17.25 -3.92
C LEU A 36 3.22 -16.15 -3.44
N ILE A 37 2.35 -15.63 -4.34
CA ILE A 37 1.32 -14.64 -3.94
C ILE A 37 0.35 -15.28 -2.96
N GLY A 38 0.08 -14.58 -1.86
CA GLY A 38 -0.78 -15.05 -0.77
C GLY A 38 -0.05 -15.86 0.30
N LYS A 39 1.20 -16.29 0.03
CA LYS A 39 2.10 -16.95 1.00
C LYS A 39 3.15 -15.95 1.49
N GLU A 40 4.11 -15.61 0.66
CA GLU A 40 5.23 -14.70 1.00
C GLU A 40 5.05 -13.29 0.47
N TYR A 41 4.34 -13.15 -0.65
CA TYR A 41 4.18 -11.87 -1.34
C TYR A 41 2.72 -11.46 -1.46
N SER A 42 2.49 -10.13 -1.35
CA SER A 42 1.19 -9.56 -1.71
C SER A 42 1.12 -9.32 -3.22
N TYR A 43 -0.10 -9.38 -3.77
CA TYR A 43 -0.35 -8.99 -5.17
C TYR A 43 0.12 -7.56 -5.46
N GLY A 44 -0.01 -6.63 -4.49
CA GLY A 44 0.49 -5.26 -4.60
C GLY A 44 2.01 -5.19 -4.78
N SER A 45 2.76 -6.01 -4.03
CA SER A 45 4.22 -6.13 -4.20
C SER A 45 4.57 -6.62 -5.61
N PHE A 46 3.93 -7.69 -6.06
CA PHE A 46 4.13 -8.22 -7.42
C PHE A 46 3.85 -7.17 -8.51
N LYS A 47 2.74 -6.41 -8.39
CA LYS A 47 2.42 -5.31 -9.32
C LYS A 47 3.54 -4.28 -9.39
N ASN A 48 4.13 -3.93 -8.24
CA ASN A 48 5.24 -2.98 -8.18
C ASN A 48 6.50 -3.49 -8.90
N TYR A 49 6.82 -4.79 -8.81
CA TYR A 49 7.92 -5.39 -9.57
C TYR A 49 7.64 -5.40 -11.08
N LYS A 50 6.40 -5.71 -11.49
CA LYS A 50 5.99 -5.59 -12.91
C LYS A 50 6.17 -4.18 -13.44
N THR A 51 5.82 -3.16 -12.66
CA THR A 51 6.01 -1.75 -13.06
C THR A 51 7.49 -1.42 -13.21
N THR A 52 8.35 -1.88 -12.29
CA THR A 52 9.79 -1.67 -12.41
C THR A 52 10.36 -2.34 -13.67
N LEU A 53 9.95 -3.57 -13.96
CA LEU A 53 10.34 -4.26 -15.19
C LEU A 53 9.87 -3.52 -16.44
N LYS A 54 8.66 -2.95 -16.43
CA LYS A 54 8.15 -2.13 -17.54
C LYS A 54 9.09 -0.93 -17.80
N HIS A 55 9.43 -0.18 -16.76
CA HIS A 55 10.35 0.97 -16.90
C HIS A 55 11.76 0.54 -17.36
N LEU A 56 12.26 -0.58 -16.87
CA LEU A 56 13.55 -1.11 -17.29
C LEU A 56 13.56 -1.46 -18.78
N ARG A 57 12.49 -2.09 -19.29
CA ARG A 57 12.34 -2.39 -20.72
C ARG A 57 12.27 -1.14 -21.59
N SER A 58 11.51 -0.13 -21.15
CA SER A 58 11.44 1.15 -21.86
C SER A 58 12.81 1.82 -21.91
N TYR A 59 13.52 1.89 -20.78
CA TYR A 59 14.88 2.41 -20.70
C TYR A 59 15.84 1.72 -21.66
N ILE A 60 15.86 0.37 -21.66
CA ILE A 60 16.74 -0.41 -22.54
C ILE A 60 16.41 -0.16 -24.01
N LYS A 61 15.13 -0.12 -24.34
CA LYS A 61 14.68 0.15 -25.72
C LYS A 61 15.10 1.53 -26.19
N GLU A 62 14.90 2.56 -25.38
CA GLU A 62 15.14 3.96 -25.74
C GLU A 62 16.64 4.29 -25.73
N THR A 63 17.40 3.76 -24.78
CA THR A 63 18.83 4.10 -24.61
C THR A 63 19.75 3.23 -25.50
N TYR A 64 19.40 1.94 -25.65
CA TYR A 64 20.28 0.98 -26.34
C TYR A 64 19.69 0.43 -27.64
N SER A 65 18.47 0.80 -28.01
CA SER A 65 17.72 0.26 -29.18
C SER A 65 17.64 -1.28 -29.17
N LYS A 66 17.60 -1.89 -27.99
CA LYS A 66 17.59 -3.34 -27.75
C LYS A 66 16.36 -3.78 -26.98
N LYS A 67 16.04 -5.09 -27.04
CA LYS A 67 14.97 -5.69 -26.22
C LYS A 67 15.45 -6.07 -24.82
N ASP A 68 16.76 -6.34 -24.68
CA ASP A 68 17.40 -6.78 -23.43
C ASP A 68 18.90 -6.44 -23.44
N VAL A 69 19.55 -6.50 -22.28
CA VAL A 69 20.98 -6.26 -22.08
C VAL A 69 21.56 -7.41 -21.25
N LEU A 70 22.73 -7.91 -21.65
CA LEU A 70 23.44 -8.93 -20.86
C LEU A 70 23.80 -8.40 -19.48
N LEU A 71 23.67 -9.22 -18.45
CA LEU A 71 24.03 -8.87 -17.08
C LEU A 71 25.48 -8.41 -16.95
N SER A 72 26.41 -8.98 -17.74
CA SER A 72 27.82 -8.56 -17.79
C SER A 72 28.03 -7.12 -18.32
N LYS A 73 27.02 -6.53 -18.96
CA LYS A 73 27.03 -5.13 -19.43
C LYS A 73 26.28 -4.18 -18.51
N VAL A 74 25.70 -4.71 -17.41
CA VAL A 74 25.05 -3.92 -16.38
C VAL A 74 26.11 -3.49 -15.37
N ASP A 75 26.59 -2.28 -15.51
CA ASP A 75 27.59 -1.64 -14.66
C ASP A 75 26.99 -0.48 -13.84
N TYR A 76 27.84 0.24 -13.11
CA TYR A 76 27.44 1.44 -12.34
C TYR A 76 26.81 2.52 -13.25
N HIS A 77 27.35 2.70 -14.46
CA HIS A 77 26.84 3.66 -15.43
C HIS A 77 25.39 3.31 -15.83
N PHE A 78 25.11 2.03 -16.14
CA PHE A 78 23.77 1.55 -16.42
C PHE A 78 22.80 1.84 -15.25
N ILE A 79 23.20 1.55 -14.01
CA ILE A 79 22.38 1.77 -12.79
C ILE A 79 22.10 3.27 -12.60
N SER A 80 23.13 4.11 -12.72
CA SER A 80 23.02 5.56 -12.59
C SER A 80 22.09 6.16 -13.65
N HIS A 81 22.30 5.78 -14.91
CA HIS A 81 21.48 6.28 -16.03
C HIS A 81 20.01 5.80 -15.95
N PHE A 82 19.77 4.56 -15.52
CA PHE A 82 18.41 4.09 -15.28
C PHE A 82 17.70 4.91 -14.18
N SER A 83 18.42 5.30 -13.12
CA SER A 83 17.85 6.16 -12.08
C SER A 83 17.47 7.55 -12.62
N LEU A 84 18.32 8.14 -13.48
CA LEU A 84 18.03 9.41 -14.14
C LEU A 84 16.86 9.29 -15.13
N TYR A 85 16.79 8.18 -15.87
CA TYR A 85 15.69 7.87 -16.77
C TYR A 85 14.35 7.87 -16.03
N ILE A 86 14.27 7.15 -14.90
CA ILE A 86 13.05 7.13 -14.08
C ILE A 86 12.63 8.54 -13.64
N LEU A 87 13.58 9.40 -13.25
CA LEU A 87 13.26 10.77 -12.83
C LEU A 87 12.80 11.66 -13.98
N LYS A 88 13.33 11.48 -15.18
CA LYS A 88 13.02 12.32 -16.35
C LYS A 88 11.77 11.87 -17.09
N GLU A 89 11.66 10.56 -17.34
CA GLU A 89 10.65 10.01 -18.24
C GLU A 89 9.41 9.48 -17.49
N THR A 90 9.39 9.58 -16.15
CA THR A 90 8.21 9.19 -15.37
C THR A 90 7.83 10.28 -14.37
N GLU A 91 6.59 10.26 -13.89
CA GLU A 91 6.12 11.18 -12.83
C GLU A 91 6.69 10.84 -11.43
N CYS A 92 7.71 9.99 -11.35
CA CYS A 92 8.29 9.58 -10.08
C CYS A 92 9.12 10.69 -9.45
N ASN A 93 8.83 10.99 -8.19
CA ASN A 93 9.74 11.77 -7.36
C ASN A 93 10.95 10.90 -6.90
N ASN A 94 11.91 11.52 -6.20
CA ASN A 94 13.09 10.83 -5.68
C ASN A 94 12.75 9.53 -4.94
N ASN A 95 11.75 9.53 -4.07
CA ASN A 95 11.40 8.35 -3.27
C ASN A 95 10.77 7.24 -4.13
N GLY A 96 9.98 7.61 -5.14
CA GLY A 96 9.44 6.69 -6.14
C GLY A 96 10.56 6.02 -6.93
N MET A 97 11.49 6.83 -7.46
CA MET A 97 12.67 6.33 -8.19
C MET A 97 13.51 5.39 -7.30
N MET A 98 13.81 5.77 -6.06
CA MET A 98 14.58 4.93 -5.12
C MET A 98 13.88 3.59 -4.83
N LYS A 99 12.53 3.54 -4.85
CA LYS A 99 11.79 2.26 -4.76
C LYS A 99 11.99 1.37 -5.98
N HIS A 100 12.12 1.93 -7.17
CA HIS A 100 12.48 1.17 -8.37
C HIS A 100 13.92 0.67 -8.27
N MET A 101 14.86 1.50 -7.82
CA MET A 101 16.26 1.10 -7.60
C MET A 101 16.39 -0.01 -6.55
N GLN A 102 15.64 0.04 -5.43
CA GLN A 102 15.61 -1.06 -4.46
C GLN A 102 15.15 -2.39 -5.05
N ARG A 103 14.13 -2.36 -5.94
CA ARG A 103 13.65 -3.58 -6.60
C ARG A 103 14.68 -4.10 -7.60
N LEU A 104 15.29 -3.22 -8.40
CA LEU A 104 16.36 -3.61 -9.31
C LEU A 104 17.56 -4.20 -8.54
N LYS A 105 17.97 -3.57 -7.43
CA LYS A 105 19.03 -4.10 -6.56
C LYS A 105 18.70 -5.51 -6.06
N LYS A 106 17.43 -5.81 -5.76
CA LYS A 106 17.02 -7.17 -5.36
C LYS A 106 17.22 -8.19 -6.50
N ILE A 107 16.98 -7.79 -7.76
CA ILE A 107 17.25 -8.63 -8.94
C ILE A 107 18.74 -8.84 -9.13
N ILE A 108 19.55 -7.80 -8.99
CA ILE A 108 21.02 -7.91 -9.05
C ILE A 108 21.53 -8.82 -7.93
N ASN A 109 21.04 -8.68 -6.71
CA ASN A 109 21.42 -9.58 -5.60
C ASN A 109 20.99 -11.04 -5.86
N PHE A 110 19.85 -11.26 -6.53
CA PHE A 110 19.45 -12.59 -6.98
C PHE A 110 20.44 -13.13 -8.04
N SER A 111 20.88 -12.30 -8.98
CA SER A 111 21.86 -12.66 -10.00
C SER A 111 23.23 -12.99 -9.40
N LEU A 112 23.68 -12.22 -8.41
CA LEU A 112 24.92 -12.50 -7.66
C LEU A 112 24.87 -13.84 -6.92
N LYS A 113 23.77 -14.11 -6.22
CA LYS A 113 23.57 -15.35 -5.47
C LYS A 113 23.52 -16.60 -6.36
N ASN A 114 23.09 -16.46 -7.60
CA ASN A 114 23.06 -17.54 -8.59
C ASN A 114 24.30 -17.56 -9.48
N ASN A 115 25.33 -16.78 -9.16
CA ASN A 115 26.58 -16.67 -9.94
C ASN A 115 26.39 -16.27 -11.40
N TYR A 116 25.31 -15.54 -11.74
CA TYR A 116 25.09 -14.98 -13.08
C TYR A 116 26.01 -13.78 -13.35
N ILE A 117 26.45 -13.10 -12.30
CA ILE A 117 27.46 -12.04 -12.29
C ILE A 117 28.36 -12.18 -11.07
N THR A 118 29.58 -11.67 -11.19
CA THR A 118 30.59 -11.70 -10.11
C THR A 118 30.67 -10.37 -9.36
N ASN A 119 30.42 -9.26 -10.04
CA ASN A 119 30.56 -7.91 -9.48
C ASN A 119 29.19 -7.27 -9.27
N ASP A 120 29.01 -6.56 -8.15
CA ASP A 120 27.77 -5.80 -7.87
C ASP A 120 27.81 -4.44 -8.57
N PRO A 121 26.98 -4.21 -9.61
CA PRO A 121 26.91 -2.92 -10.30
C PRO A 121 26.33 -1.78 -9.43
N PHE A 122 25.75 -2.10 -8.27
CA PHE A 122 25.32 -1.11 -7.28
C PHE A 122 26.45 -0.63 -6.36
N THR A 123 27.67 -1.16 -6.50
CA THR A 123 28.83 -0.68 -5.74
C THR A 123 28.98 0.83 -5.95
N GLY A 124 28.96 1.61 -4.86
CA GLY A 124 28.98 3.08 -4.92
C GLY A 124 27.62 3.76 -5.13
N PHE A 125 26.57 3.05 -5.57
CA PHE A 125 25.24 3.66 -5.73
C PHE A 125 24.48 3.73 -4.39
N LYS A 126 24.28 4.97 -3.90
CA LYS A 126 23.61 5.22 -2.61
C LYS A 126 22.09 5.31 -2.78
N ILE A 127 21.37 4.35 -2.23
CA ILE A 127 19.90 4.41 -2.13
C ILE A 127 19.53 5.30 -0.95
N SER A 128 19.07 6.53 -1.22
CA SER A 128 18.74 7.53 -0.20
C SER A 128 17.32 8.06 -0.38
N PHE A 129 16.52 7.98 0.68
CA PHE A 129 15.15 8.49 0.69
C PHE A 129 15.11 9.88 1.32
N LYS A 130 14.41 10.81 0.65
CA LYS A 130 14.12 12.13 1.23
C LYS A 130 13.01 11.98 2.28
N ARG A 131 13.16 12.67 3.40
CA ARG A 131 12.09 12.77 4.41
C ARG A 131 10.83 13.37 3.79
N THR A 132 9.68 12.85 4.17
CA THR A 132 8.38 13.35 3.72
C THR A 132 7.58 13.79 4.94
N ASN A 133 7.08 15.01 4.91
CA ASN A 133 6.16 15.48 5.94
C ASN A 133 4.83 14.72 5.79
N ARG A 134 4.39 14.10 6.87
CA ARG A 134 3.13 13.38 6.90
C ARG A 134 2.00 14.33 7.24
N VAL A 135 0.98 14.36 6.39
CA VAL A 135 -0.22 15.18 6.64
C VAL A 135 -1.06 14.52 7.73
N TYR A 136 -1.40 15.28 8.75
CA TYR A 136 -2.37 14.92 9.79
C TYR A 136 -3.24 16.14 10.13
N LEU A 137 -4.39 15.91 10.76
CA LEU A 137 -5.28 16.98 11.23
C LEU A 137 -4.94 17.34 12.68
N THR A 138 -4.96 18.63 13.00
CA THR A 138 -4.91 19.12 14.38
C THR A 138 -6.25 18.85 15.08
N LYS A 139 -6.33 19.14 16.38
CA LYS A 139 -7.59 19.00 17.15
C LYS A 139 -8.68 19.93 16.61
N GLU A 140 -8.33 21.15 16.27
CA GLU A 140 -9.22 22.18 15.71
C GLU A 140 -9.72 21.77 14.32
N GLU A 141 -8.83 21.26 13.47
CA GLU A 141 -9.19 20.76 12.14
C GLU A 141 -10.07 19.50 12.21
N LEU A 142 -9.85 18.60 13.20
CA LEU A 142 -10.75 17.47 13.46
C LEU A 142 -12.14 17.96 13.87
N LEU A 143 -12.24 18.99 14.68
CA LEU A 143 -13.52 19.57 15.07
C LEU A 143 -14.20 20.21 13.85
N THR A 144 -13.48 21.03 13.08
CA THR A 144 -14.01 21.69 11.87
C THR A 144 -14.58 20.67 10.88
N ILE A 145 -13.84 19.62 10.55
CA ILE A 145 -14.29 18.60 9.60
C ILE A 145 -15.49 17.80 10.14
N SER A 146 -15.61 17.64 11.46
CA SER A 146 -16.76 16.95 12.07
C SER A 146 -18.04 17.76 11.98
N GLN A 147 -17.95 19.09 11.95
CA GLN A 147 -19.09 20.02 12.00
C GLN A 147 -19.48 20.57 10.63
N VAL A 148 -18.62 20.46 9.61
CA VAL A 148 -18.89 21.01 8.28
C VAL A 148 -20.16 20.42 7.67
N THR A 149 -21.02 21.27 7.11
CA THR A 149 -22.23 20.85 6.41
C THR A 149 -21.87 20.30 5.03
N LEU A 150 -22.26 19.07 4.77
CA LEU A 150 -21.94 18.34 3.54
C LEU A 150 -23.19 17.66 2.98
N ASN A 151 -23.20 17.41 1.68
CA ASN A 151 -24.19 16.53 1.09
C ASN A 151 -24.05 15.09 1.62
N GLU A 152 -25.07 14.27 1.42
CA GLU A 152 -25.12 12.91 1.96
C GLU A 152 -23.93 12.04 1.55
N SER A 153 -23.47 12.13 0.29
CA SER A 153 -22.34 11.35 -0.23
C SER A 153 -21.03 11.71 0.46
N LEU A 154 -20.71 12.99 0.56
CA LEU A 154 -19.51 13.49 1.24
C LEU A 154 -19.58 13.26 2.75
N SER A 155 -20.77 13.39 3.35
CA SER A 155 -20.99 13.11 4.78
C SER A 155 -20.63 11.66 5.13
N LYS A 156 -21.05 10.68 4.30
CA LYS A 156 -20.66 9.27 4.49
C LYS A 156 -19.14 9.08 4.43
N VAL A 157 -18.45 9.74 3.49
CA VAL A 157 -16.98 9.67 3.38
C VAL A 157 -16.30 10.32 4.58
N ARG A 158 -16.79 11.49 5.01
CA ARG A 158 -16.31 12.17 6.23
C ARG A 158 -16.42 11.28 7.46
N ASP A 159 -17.56 10.67 7.68
CA ASP A 159 -17.82 9.83 8.86
C ASP A 159 -16.88 8.63 8.90
N VAL A 160 -16.67 7.96 7.76
CA VAL A 160 -15.71 6.85 7.61
C VAL A 160 -14.26 7.31 7.86
N PHE A 161 -13.91 8.49 7.37
CA PHE A 161 -12.60 9.09 7.60
C PHE A 161 -12.39 9.45 9.07
N LEU A 162 -13.37 10.10 9.72
CA LEU A 162 -13.31 10.43 11.15
C LEU A 162 -13.22 9.17 12.00
N PHE A 163 -13.98 8.12 11.68
CA PHE A 163 -13.85 6.85 12.38
C PHE A 163 -12.41 6.30 12.29
N SER A 164 -11.78 6.40 11.12
CA SER A 164 -10.37 6.06 10.96
C SER A 164 -9.43 6.99 11.75
N CYS A 165 -9.76 8.28 11.88
CA CYS A 165 -9.02 9.23 12.73
C CYS A 165 -9.03 8.84 14.22
N TYR A 166 -10.13 8.26 14.71
CA TYR A 166 -10.28 7.85 16.11
C TYR A 166 -9.94 6.39 16.40
N THR A 167 -9.64 5.59 15.37
CA THR A 167 -9.27 4.16 15.54
C THR A 167 -7.92 3.81 14.94
N GLY A 168 -7.36 4.65 14.09
CA GLY A 168 -6.10 4.37 13.38
C GLY A 168 -6.20 3.26 12.33
N LEU A 169 -7.41 2.77 12.00
CA LEU A 169 -7.59 1.72 11.01
C LEU A 169 -7.20 2.20 9.61
N SER A 170 -6.53 1.35 8.83
CA SER A 170 -6.28 1.67 7.43
C SER A 170 -7.55 1.49 6.59
N TYR A 171 -7.56 2.06 5.37
CA TYR A 171 -8.68 1.88 4.46
C TYR A 171 -9.08 0.41 4.28
N VAL A 172 -8.11 -0.47 4.09
CA VAL A 172 -8.37 -1.91 3.85
C VAL A 172 -8.92 -2.60 5.09
N ASP A 173 -8.38 -2.27 6.28
CA ASP A 173 -8.86 -2.85 7.54
C ASP A 173 -10.29 -2.39 7.83
N LEU A 174 -10.58 -1.10 7.60
CA LEU A 174 -11.93 -0.56 7.79
C LEU A 174 -12.92 -1.09 6.73
N TYR A 175 -12.47 -1.23 5.48
CA TYR A 175 -13.28 -1.83 4.42
C TYR A 175 -13.71 -3.27 4.74
N ASN A 176 -12.84 -4.02 5.43
CA ASN A 176 -13.08 -5.40 5.84
C ASN A 176 -13.62 -5.54 7.27
N LEU A 177 -13.82 -4.42 7.98
CA LEU A 177 -14.33 -4.43 9.35
C LEU A 177 -15.76 -4.95 9.37
N LYS A 178 -15.97 -6.04 10.10
CA LYS A 178 -17.26 -6.68 10.30
C LYS A 178 -17.79 -6.39 11.69
N LYS A 179 -19.11 -6.52 11.86
CA LYS A 179 -19.78 -6.35 13.16
C LYS A 179 -19.25 -7.30 14.23
N GLU A 180 -18.92 -8.53 13.86
CA GLU A 180 -18.34 -9.56 14.74
C GLU A 180 -16.95 -9.18 15.31
N ASN A 181 -16.27 -8.22 14.67
CA ASN A 181 -14.99 -7.71 15.15
C ASN A 181 -15.14 -6.69 16.29
N ILE A 182 -16.36 -6.24 16.59
CA ILE A 182 -16.64 -5.29 17.65
C ILE A 182 -17.30 -6.04 18.78
N LYS A 183 -16.66 -6.03 19.95
CA LYS A 183 -17.11 -6.77 21.13
C LYS A 183 -16.93 -5.93 22.38
N SER A 184 -17.76 -6.20 23.40
CA SER A 184 -17.58 -5.61 24.73
C SER A 184 -16.27 -6.12 25.37
N GLY A 185 -15.47 -5.20 25.87
CA GLY A 185 -14.30 -5.53 26.68
C GLY A 185 -14.65 -5.76 28.15
N ASN A 186 -13.68 -6.19 28.95
CA ASN A 186 -13.85 -6.40 30.40
C ASN A 186 -14.06 -5.08 31.17
N ASP A 187 -13.76 -3.94 30.53
CA ASP A 187 -13.92 -2.58 31.03
C ASP A 187 -15.31 -1.99 30.73
N GLY A 188 -16.22 -2.77 30.14
CA GLY A 188 -17.54 -2.33 29.72
C GLY A 188 -17.56 -1.46 28.46
N LEU A 189 -16.40 -1.17 27.86
CA LEU A 189 -16.29 -0.43 26.62
C LEU A 189 -16.38 -1.39 25.42
N GLU A 190 -16.79 -0.87 24.26
CA GLU A 190 -16.65 -1.62 23.02
C GLU A 190 -15.23 -1.53 22.48
N TRP A 191 -14.74 -2.65 22.00
CA TRP A 191 -13.41 -2.80 21.42
C TRP A 191 -13.47 -3.39 20.02
N ILE A 192 -12.53 -2.98 19.16
CA ILE A 192 -12.29 -3.58 17.85
C ILE A 192 -11.16 -4.61 17.98
N TYR A 193 -11.45 -5.85 17.61
CA TYR A 193 -10.48 -6.95 17.55
C TYR A 193 -10.27 -7.38 16.10
N ILE A 194 -9.11 -7.03 15.52
CA ILE A 194 -8.78 -7.38 14.15
C ILE A 194 -7.35 -7.88 14.02
N LYS A 195 -7.07 -8.64 12.95
CA LYS A 195 -5.73 -8.82 12.43
C LYS A 195 -5.51 -7.86 11.27
N ARG A 196 -4.42 -7.09 11.33
CA ARG A 196 -4.07 -6.13 10.29
C ARG A 196 -3.87 -6.82 8.95
N ASN A 197 -4.55 -6.35 7.92
CA ASN A 197 -4.49 -6.97 6.58
C ASN A 197 -3.08 -6.98 5.97
N LYS A 198 -2.26 -5.95 6.28
CA LYS A 198 -0.90 -5.80 5.72
C LYS A 198 0.16 -6.61 6.47
N THR A 199 0.03 -6.75 7.78
CA THR A 199 1.10 -7.29 8.66
C THR A 199 0.69 -8.56 9.36
N ASN A 200 -0.59 -8.93 9.30
CA ASN A 200 -1.22 -10.04 10.03
C ASN A 200 -1.07 -9.96 11.56
N ILE A 201 -0.71 -8.76 12.08
CA ILE A 201 -0.56 -8.52 13.51
C ILE A 201 -1.92 -8.26 14.14
N PRO A 202 -2.23 -8.86 15.31
CA PRO A 202 -3.40 -8.49 16.08
C PRO A 202 -3.36 -7.00 16.48
N SER A 203 -4.50 -6.33 16.37
CA SER A 203 -4.69 -4.94 16.77
C SER A 203 -6.00 -4.85 17.53
N ASN A 204 -5.91 -4.53 18.81
CA ASN A 204 -7.04 -4.37 19.70
C ASN A 204 -7.17 -2.89 20.02
N LEU A 205 -8.31 -2.31 19.73
CA LEU A 205 -8.53 -0.86 19.78
C LEU A 205 -9.79 -0.57 20.59
N PRO A 206 -9.69 0.20 21.69
CA PRO A 206 -10.88 0.69 22.37
C PRO A 206 -11.62 1.69 21.47
N LEU A 207 -12.93 1.62 21.47
CA LEU A 207 -13.74 2.61 20.78
C LEU A 207 -13.85 3.87 21.61
N LEU A 208 -13.12 4.90 21.20
CA LEU A 208 -13.25 6.23 21.81
C LEU A 208 -14.65 6.81 21.59
N PRO A 209 -15.15 7.70 22.47
CA PRO A 209 -16.52 8.23 22.39
C PRO A 209 -16.92 8.76 20.99
N PRO A 210 -16.08 9.51 20.25
CA PRO A 210 -16.46 9.96 18.91
C PRO A 210 -16.58 8.81 17.90
N ALA A 211 -15.74 7.77 18.00
CA ALA A 211 -15.85 6.59 17.15
C ALA A 211 -17.09 5.77 17.49
N PHE A 212 -17.41 5.63 18.78
CA PHE A 212 -18.62 4.96 19.24
C PHE A 212 -19.89 5.66 18.74
N SER A 213 -19.94 7.00 18.81
CA SER A 213 -21.08 7.79 18.30
C SER A 213 -21.32 7.57 16.80
N LEU A 214 -20.25 7.53 16.00
CA LEU A 214 -20.34 7.19 14.58
C LEU A 214 -20.85 5.77 14.36
N LEU A 215 -20.35 4.80 15.12
CA LEU A 215 -20.81 3.42 15.05
C LEU A 215 -22.30 3.31 15.37
N LYS A 216 -22.77 3.96 16.44
CA LYS A 216 -24.17 4.01 16.83
C LYS A 216 -25.05 4.59 15.72
N LYS A 217 -24.65 5.72 15.14
CA LYS A 217 -25.35 6.33 13.98
C LYS A 217 -25.57 5.33 12.84
N TYR A 218 -24.53 4.57 12.45
CA TYR A 218 -24.66 3.62 11.35
C TYR A 218 -25.43 2.36 11.71
N ARG A 219 -25.40 1.91 12.97
CA ARG A 219 -26.29 0.85 13.49
C ARG A 219 -27.77 1.26 13.40
N GLU A 220 -28.10 2.50 13.74
CA GLU A 220 -29.48 3.04 13.66
C GLU A 220 -29.95 3.18 12.20
N ILE A 221 -29.11 3.69 11.31
CA ILE A 221 -29.39 3.78 9.86
C ILE A 221 -29.68 2.38 9.30
N GLU A 222 -28.87 1.41 9.66
CA GLU A 222 -29.07 0.04 9.20
C GLU A 222 -30.37 -0.57 9.72
N LYS A 223 -30.69 -0.37 11.00
CA LYS A 223 -31.95 -0.83 11.60
C LYS A 223 -33.13 -0.28 10.83
N LYS A 224 -33.19 1.05 10.59
CA LYS A 224 -34.25 1.70 9.81
C LYS A 224 -34.33 1.16 8.38
N ASN A 225 -33.17 0.88 7.72
CA ASN A 225 -33.16 0.33 6.37
C ASN A 225 -33.69 -1.11 6.32
N ARG A 226 -33.49 -1.91 7.37
CA ARG A 226 -34.04 -3.28 7.48
C ARG A 226 -35.55 -3.25 7.68
N GLU A 227 -36.03 -2.37 8.53
CA GLU A 227 -37.47 -2.20 8.78
C GLU A 227 -38.26 -1.75 7.53
N ASN A 228 -37.59 -1.02 6.60
CA ASN A 228 -38.19 -0.55 5.36
C ASN A 228 -38.03 -1.51 4.15
N LYS A 229 -37.33 -2.64 4.29
CA LYS A 229 -37.10 -3.61 3.21
C LYS A 229 -37.78 -4.95 3.50
N GLU A 230 -39.04 -5.06 3.11
CA GLU A 230 -39.71 -6.33 2.87
C GLU A 230 -39.54 -6.71 1.39
N ASN A 231 -38.48 -7.24 0.95
CA ASN A 231 -38.31 -8.11 -0.22
C ASN A 231 -36.93 -8.05 -0.91
N ALA A 232 -36.35 -9.22 -1.00
CA ALA A 232 -35.54 -9.84 -2.06
C ALA A 232 -34.29 -9.15 -2.60
N ARG A 233 -33.15 -9.73 -2.32
CA ARG A 233 -31.98 -10.13 -3.16
C ARG A 233 -30.82 -10.59 -2.25
N GLU A 234 -30.92 -11.80 -1.78
CA GLU A 234 -30.31 -12.26 -0.50
C GLU A 234 -28.83 -12.57 -0.46
N LYS A 235 -28.07 -12.71 -1.53
CA LYS A 235 -26.72 -13.28 -1.43
C LYS A 235 -25.56 -12.29 -1.61
N ILE A 236 -25.68 -11.34 -2.49
CA ILE A 236 -24.66 -10.25 -2.66
C ILE A 236 -24.81 -9.21 -1.56
N GLU A 237 -25.99 -9.05 -1.00
CA GLU A 237 -26.29 -8.14 0.09
C GLU A 237 -25.72 -8.64 1.42
N ARG A 238 -25.72 -9.93 1.73
CA ARG A 238 -25.20 -10.48 3.01
C ARG A 238 -23.74 -10.10 3.31
N ASN A 239 -22.87 -10.07 2.31
CA ASN A 239 -21.48 -9.63 2.50
C ASN A 239 -21.33 -8.11 2.66
N ARG A 240 -22.27 -7.32 2.13
CA ARG A 240 -22.35 -5.87 2.37
C ARG A 240 -23.03 -5.55 3.70
N GLU A 241 -24.02 -6.32 4.09
CA GLU A 241 -24.77 -6.18 5.35
C GLU A 241 -23.95 -6.47 6.60
N ASN A 242 -22.89 -7.30 6.49
CA ASN A 242 -22.01 -7.58 7.63
C ASN A 242 -20.92 -6.53 7.86
N ARG A 243 -20.77 -5.56 6.95
CA ARG A 243 -19.82 -4.45 7.14
C ARG A 243 -20.38 -3.40 8.07
N VAL A 244 -19.47 -2.77 8.82
CA VAL A 244 -19.84 -1.71 9.77
C VAL A 244 -20.22 -0.41 9.04
N PHE A 245 -19.56 -0.11 7.92
CA PHE A 245 -19.74 1.13 7.17
C PHE A 245 -19.96 0.90 5.67
N PRO A 246 -20.76 1.77 5.01
CA PRO A 246 -20.88 1.80 3.55
C PRO A 246 -19.59 2.38 2.94
N MET A 247 -18.72 1.52 2.43
CA MET A 247 -17.43 1.92 1.88
C MET A 247 -17.49 2.02 0.35
N ILE A 248 -16.95 3.10 -0.21
CA ILE A 248 -16.66 3.27 -1.65
C ILE A 248 -15.18 2.99 -1.91
N SER A 249 -14.75 2.89 -3.18
CA SER A 249 -13.34 2.60 -3.50
C SER A 249 -12.39 3.65 -2.92
N ASN A 250 -11.16 3.23 -2.56
CA ASN A 250 -10.15 4.13 -1.99
C ASN A 250 -9.84 5.34 -2.88
N GLN A 251 -9.88 5.17 -4.21
CA GLN A 251 -9.68 6.27 -5.14
C GLN A 251 -10.81 7.31 -5.04
N LYS A 252 -12.08 6.85 -5.03
CA LYS A 252 -13.24 7.74 -4.85
C LYS A 252 -13.22 8.40 -3.48
N THR A 253 -12.89 7.66 -2.42
CA THR A 253 -12.71 8.21 -1.06
C THR A 253 -11.66 9.32 -1.03
N ASN A 254 -10.49 9.11 -1.63
CA ASN A 254 -9.44 10.13 -1.67
C ASN A 254 -9.83 11.35 -2.53
N LYS A 255 -10.64 11.17 -3.59
CA LYS A 255 -11.17 12.30 -4.36
C LYS A 255 -12.13 13.14 -3.50
N ALA A 256 -13.07 12.49 -2.81
CA ALA A 256 -14.01 13.16 -1.90
C ALA A 256 -13.31 13.86 -0.72
N LEU A 257 -12.26 13.26 -0.15
CA LEU A 257 -11.47 13.89 0.92
C LEU A 257 -10.74 15.16 0.47
N LYS A 258 -10.31 15.26 -0.80
CA LYS A 258 -9.78 16.51 -1.34
C LYS A 258 -10.85 17.59 -1.40
N GLU A 259 -12.05 17.25 -1.82
CA GLU A 259 -13.19 18.17 -1.87
C GLU A 259 -13.60 18.63 -0.46
N ILE A 260 -13.70 17.71 0.49
CA ILE A 260 -13.98 18.05 1.91
C ILE A 260 -12.88 18.96 2.48
N SER A 261 -11.60 18.71 2.15
CA SER A 261 -10.49 19.55 2.59
C SER A 261 -10.63 20.99 2.09
N LEU A 262 -11.06 21.17 0.84
CA LEU A 262 -11.34 22.51 0.26
C LEU A 262 -12.52 23.19 0.95
N LEU A 263 -13.62 22.47 1.20
CA LEU A 263 -14.80 23.00 1.89
C LEU A 263 -14.49 23.41 3.34
N CYS A 264 -13.52 22.75 3.97
CA CYS A 264 -13.02 23.13 5.31
C CYS A 264 -11.93 24.21 5.27
N ASN A 265 -11.56 24.76 4.10
CA ASN A 265 -10.45 25.70 3.92
C ASN A 265 -9.10 25.17 4.46
N PHE A 266 -8.87 23.88 4.39
CA PHE A 266 -7.59 23.30 4.80
C PHE A 266 -6.52 23.43 3.70
N ASN A 267 -5.37 24.03 4.01
CA ASN A 267 -4.21 24.02 3.12
C ASN A 267 -3.44 22.68 3.18
N LYS A 268 -4.19 21.57 3.09
CA LYS A 268 -3.65 20.21 3.24
C LYS A 268 -4.31 19.27 2.22
N LYS A 269 -3.50 18.46 1.56
CA LYS A 269 -4.01 17.39 0.66
C LYS A 269 -4.35 16.16 1.49
N LEU A 270 -5.59 16.07 1.94
CA LEU A 270 -6.05 14.92 2.70
C LEU A 270 -6.12 13.67 1.82
N THR A 271 -5.71 12.56 2.41
CA THR A 271 -5.89 11.20 1.89
C THR A 271 -6.42 10.34 3.03
N PHE A 272 -6.98 9.17 2.72
CA PHE A 272 -7.44 8.27 3.77
C PHE A 272 -6.31 7.89 4.76
N HIS A 273 -5.08 7.84 4.28
CA HIS A 273 -3.92 7.54 5.13
C HIS A 273 -3.62 8.67 6.14
N SER A 274 -4.03 9.91 5.86
CA SER A 274 -3.90 11.03 6.82
C SER A 274 -4.67 10.77 8.11
N ALA A 275 -5.78 10.04 8.07
CA ALA A 275 -6.52 9.64 9.27
C ALA A 275 -5.66 8.85 10.26
N ARG A 276 -4.87 7.92 9.75
CA ARG A 276 -3.99 7.10 10.59
C ARG A 276 -2.84 7.93 11.20
N HIS A 277 -2.35 8.93 10.48
CA HIS A 277 -1.38 9.89 11.04
C HIS A 277 -2.04 10.80 12.09
N THR A 278 -3.29 11.22 11.86
CA THR A 278 -4.10 11.98 12.82
C THR A 278 -4.32 11.18 14.10
N PHE A 279 -4.68 9.89 13.99
CA PHE A 279 -4.80 9.01 15.15
C PHE A 279 -3.48 8.98 15.93
N ALA A 280 -2.37 8.67 15.26
CA ALA A 280 -1.07 8.55 15.91
C ALA A 280 -0.63 9.85 16.60
N THR A 281 -0.78 11.00 15.92
CA THR A 281 -0.29 12.29 16.43
C THR A 281 -1.31 12.95 17.33
N THR A 282 -2.48 13.33 16.78
CA THR A 282 -3.45 14.20 17.44
C THR A 282 -4.30 13.47 18.47
N VAL A 283 -4.70 12.21 18.18
CA VAL A 283 -5.63 11.49 19.06
C VAL A 283 -4.87 10.73 20.17
N THR A 284 -3.63 10.29 19.92
CA THR A 284 -2.91 9.49 20.91
C THR A 284 -1.68 10.18 21.48
N LEU A 285 -0.63 10.47 20.69
CA LEU A 285 0.62 10.98 21.22
C LEU A 285 0.46 12.34 21.95
N THR A 286 -0.31 13.29 21.39
CA THR A 286 -0.57 14.58 22.04
C THR A 286 -1.41 14.47 23.33
N ASN A 287 -2.07 13.35 23.54
CA ASN A 287 -2.82 13.04 24.76
C ASN A 287 -2.04 12.09 25.69
N GLY A 288 -0.72 12.00 25.56
CA GLY A 288 0.15 11.30 26.49
C GLY A 288 0.19 9.77 26.33
N VAL A 289 -0.40 9.21 25.27
CA VAL A 289 -0.32 7.75 25.03
C VAL A 289 1.11 7.39 24.62
N PRO A 290 1.81 6.46 25.32
CA PRO A 290 3.16 6.08 24.98
C PRO A 290 3.30 5.56 23.54
N ILE A 291 4.42 5.90 22.88
CA ILE A 291 4.65 5.55 21.47
C ILE A 291 4.62 4.04 21.22
N GLU A 292 5.06 3.24 22.20
CA GLU A 292 5.02 1.77 22.14
C GLU A 292 3.58 1.26 22.07
N THR A 293 2.69 1.87 22.86
CA THR A 293 1.26 1.55 22.86
C THR A 293 0.63 1.94 21.53
N VAL A 294 0.91 3.17 21.04
CA VAL A 294 0.44 3.64 19.73
C VAL A 294 0.92 2.71 18.60
N SER A 295 2.19 2.29 18.65
CA SER A 295 2.77 1.35 17.68
C SER A 295 2.05 0.00 17.67
N LYS A 296 1.72 -0.56 18.87
CA LYS A 296 0.92 -1.77 19.04
C LYS A 296 -0.50 -1.59 18.51
N MET A 297 -1.19 -0.51 18.89
CA MET A 297 -2.54 -0.17 18.40
C MET A 297 -2.57 -0.08 16.88
N LEU A 298 -1.55 0.50 16.27
CA LEU A 298 -1.39 0.60 14.84
C LEU A 298 -0.94 -0.73 14.19
N GLY A 299 -0.62 -1.76 14.95
CA GLY A 299 -0.14 -3.06 14.43
C GLY A 299 1.14 -2.93 13.62
N HIS A 300 2.12 -2.18 14.13
CA HIS A 300 3.46 -2.09 13.56
C HIS A 300 4.35 -3.23 14.06
N ASN A 301 5.18 -3.80 13.18
CA ASN A 301 6.18 -4.80 13.54
C ASN A 301 7.35 -4.19 14.32
N ASN A 302 7.60 -2.89 14.13
CA ASN A 302 8.70 -2.17 14.73
C ASN A 302 8.27 -0.74 15.07
N ILE A 303 8.70 -0.23 16.23
CA ILE A 303 8.45 1.15 16.67
C ILE A 303 8.99 2.20 15.71
N ARG A 304 10.06 1.88 14.97
CA ARG A 304 10.66 2.78 13.98
C ARG A 304 9.82 2.96 12.70
N THR A 305 8.66 2.29 12.60
CA THR A 305 7.75 2.40 11.46
C THR A 305 6.87 3.63 11.58
#